data_aca9786dda5f0a9ef642e0272a4d0090
#
_entry.id   aca9786dda5f0a9ef642e0272a4d0090
#
_cell.length_a   1.000
_cell.length_b   1.000
_cell.length_c   1.000
_cell.angle_alpha   90.00
_cell.angle_beta   90.00
_cell.angle_gamma   90.00
#
_symmetry.space_group_name_H-M   'P 1'
#
loop_
_entity.id
_entity.type
_entity.pdbx_description
1 polymer ?
#
loop_
_entity_poly.entity_id
_entity_poly.type
_entity_poly.pdbx_seq_one_letter_code
_entity_poly.pdbx_strand_id
1 'polypeptide(L)'
;MSAGWFPLDDECEPVHGRFLMALRRHALDWPPSLDPNHSGAFMLDGVLAAYVDVVDDDGVVATLRVNYDGFQLYADERVGGLGVSGSPDACAAEGSRWFLERLRAVR
;
A
#
# COMPACT_ATOMS: atom_id res chain seq x y z
N MET A 1 0.32 -2.73 -21.73
CA MET A 1 -0.04 -3.45 -20.51
C MET A 1 -0.32 -2.46 -19.40
N SER A 2 -1.47 -2.61 -18.80
CA SER A 2 -1.77 -1.78 -17.63
C SER A 2 -0.86 -2.17 -16.47
N ALA A 3 -0.29 -1.18 -15.83
CA ALA A 3 0.42 -1.43 -14.58
C ALA A 3 -0.58 -1.91 -13.53
N GLY A 4 -0.23 -2.95 -12.80
CA GLY A 4 -1.02 -3.39 -11.67
C GLY A 4 -0.86 -2.43 -10.49
N TRP A 5 -1.58 -2.73 -9.41
CA TRP A 5 -1.42 -1.99 -8.18
C TRP A 5 -0.01 -2.15 -7.62
N PHE A 6 0.53 -1.07 -7.08
CA PHE A 6 1.82 -1.02 -6.36
C PHE A 6 2.98 -1.58 -7.20
N PRO A 7 3.28 -1.00 -8.37
CA PRO A 7 4.43 -1.46 -9.16
C PRO A 7 5.72 -1.25 -8.38
N LEU A 8 6.61 -2.25 -8.44
CA LEU A 8 7.88 -2.23 -7.74
C LEU A 8 8.99 -2.57 -8.73
N ASP A 9 9.94 -1.67 -8.89
CA ASP A 9 11.12 -1.88 -9.75
C ASP A 9 12.35 -2.32 -8.97
N ASP A 10 12.32 -2.20 -7.65
CA ASP A 10 13.44 -2.56 -6.79
C ASP A 10 13.44 -4.06 -6.49
N GLU A 11 14.64 -4.61 -6.25
CA GLU A 11 14.74 -5.97 -5.75
C GLU A 11 14.31 -6.02 -4.29
N CYS A 12 13.62 -7.09 -3.91
CA CYS A 12 13.18 -7.29 -2.54
C CYS A 12 13.34 -8.74 -2.12
N GLU A 13 13.33 -8.97 -0.82
CA GLU A 13 13.38 -10.33 -0.28
C GLU A 13 12.04 -11.05 -0.48
N PRO A 14 12.02 -12.39 -0.44
CA PRO A 14 10.78 -13.16 -0.63
C PRO A 14 9.63 -12.76 0.30
N VAL A 15 9.95 -12.40 1.55
CA VAL A 15 8.92 -11.98 2.51
C VAL A 15 8.23 -10.69 2.06
N HIS A 16 9.00 -9.74 1.53
CA HIS A 16 8.45 -8.49 0.99
C HIS A 16 7.62 -8.76 -0.25
N GLY A 17 8.09 -9.66 -1.12
CA GLY A 17 7.37 -10.04 -2.32
C GLY A 17 6.03 -10.68 -2.01
N ARG A 18 5.97 -11.54 -1.00
CA ARG A 18 4.71 -12.17 -0.58
C ARG A 18 3.70 -11.14 -0.08
N PHE A 19 4.17 -10.20 0.74
CA PHE A 19 3.31 -9.11 1.22
C PHE A 19 2.76 -8.30 0.05
N LEU A 20 3.63 -7.90 -0.87
CA LEU A 20 3.22 -7.08 -2.00
C LEU A 20 2.24 -7.80 -2.92
N MET A 21 2.48 -9.09 -3.20
CA MET A 21 1.56 -9.88 -4.01
C MET A 21 0.19 -10.02 -3.37
N ALA A 22 0.15 -10.25 -2.06
CA ALA A 22 -1.09 -10.35 -1.32
C ALA A 22 -1.83 -9.00 -1.31
N LEU A 23 -1.10 -7.90 -1.12
CA LEU A 23 -1.69 -6.57 -1.14
C LEU A 23 -2.27 -6.25 -2.52
N ARG A 24 -1.56 -6.57 -3.59
CA ARG A 24 -2.06 -6.40 -4.96
C ARG A 24 -3.34 -7.19 -5.20
N ARG A 25 -3.42 -8.40 -4.66
CA ARG A 25 -4.60 -9.25 -4.81
C ARG A 25 -5.81 -8.63 -4.13
N HIS A 26 -5.63 -8.07 -2.93
CA HIS A 26 -6.69 -7.35 -2.25
C HIS A 26 -7.12 -6.10 -3.03
N ALA A 27 -6.16 -5.40 -3.62
CA ALA A 27 -6.44 -4.18 -4.37
C ALA A 27 -7.30 -4.43 -5.61
N LEU A 28 -7.26 -5.63 -6.18
CA LEU A 28 -8.13 -5.98 -7.31
C LEU A 28 -9.61 -5.92 -6.96
N ASP A 29 -9.95 -6.04 -5.68
CA ASP A 29 -11.34 -5.95 -5.20
C ASP A 29 -11.73 -4.53 -4.79
N TRP A 30 -10.80 -3.57 -4.89
CA TRP A 30 -11.09 -2.17 -4.55
C TRP A 30 -12.01 -1.54 -5.59
N PRO A 31 -12.75 -0.46 -5.21
CA PRO A 31 -13.65 0.21 -6.16
C PRO A 31 -12.96 0.61 -7.45
N PRO A 32 -13.62 0.43 -8.63
CA PRO A 32 -13.00 0.77 -9.91
C PRO A 32 -12.73 2.26 -10.09
N SER A 33 -13.26 3.10 -9.23
CA SER A 33 -12.94 4.54 -9.25
C SER A 33 -11.52 4.84 -8.79
N LEU A 34 -10.84 3.88 -8.15
CA LEU A 34 -9.45 4.03 -7.71
C LEU A 34 -8.52 3.60 -8.85
N ASP A 35 -7.50 4.42 -9.10
CA ASP A 35 -6.60 4.21 -10.23
C ASP A 35 -5.25 3.65 -9.76
N PRO A 36 -4.85 2.45 -10.23
CA PRO A 36 -3.55 1.88 -9.87
C PRO A 36 -2.36 2.73 -10.35
N ASN A 37 -2.55 3.60 -11.35
CA ASN A 37 -1.50 4.49 -11.82
C ASN A 37 -1.07 5.52 -10.77
N HIS A 38 -1.87 5.72 -9.73
CA HIS A 38 -1.53 6.60 -8.62
C HIS A 38 -0.93 5.84 -7.45
N SER A 39 -0.54 4.60 -7.64
CA SER A 39 0.09 3.78 -6.61
C SER A 39 1.51 3.40 -7.00
N GLY A 40 2.28 2.99 -6.01
CA GLY A 40 3.62 2.49 -6.25
C GLY A 40 4.18 1.81 -5.01
N ALA A 41 5.37 1.28 -5.16
CA ALA A 41 6.10 0.66 -4.07
C ALA A 41 7.59 0.88 -4.27
N PHE A 42 8.33 0.92 -3.17
CA PHE A 42 9.79 1.02 -3.23
C PHE A 42 10.41 0.39 -1.98
N MET A 43 11.69 0.04 -2.11
CA MET A 43 12.46 -0.48 -0.98
C MET A 43 13.36 0.62 -0.45
N LEU A 44 13.43 0.75 0.88
CA LEU A 44 14.30 1.69 1.55
C LEU A 44 14.81 1.06 2.85
N ASP A 45 16.11 0.84 2.92
CA ASP A 45 16.78 0.31 4.12
C ASP A 45 16.14 -0.98 4.66
N GLY A 46 15.79 -1.91 3.76
CA GLY A 46 15.20 -3.19 4.15
C GLY A 46 13.71 -3.13 4.45
N VAL A 47 13.08 -1.99 4.22
CA VAL A 47 11.64 -1.80 4.42
C VAL A 47 10.97 -1.60 3.07
N LEU A 48 9.88 -2.33 2.84
CA LEU A 48 9.04 -2.15 1.67
C LEU A 48 7.97 -1.11 1.98
N ALA A 49 7.93 -0.04 1.20
CA ALA A 49 6.89 0.97 1.28
C ALA A 49 5.92 0.80 0.11
N ALA A 50 4.63 0.79 0.41
CA ALA A 50 3.57 0.77 -0.61
C ALA A 50 2.69 1.99 -0.39
N TYR A 51 2.40 2.73 -1.45
CA TYR A 51 1.68 4.00 -1.32
C TYR A 51 0.61 4.17 -2.39
N VAL A 52 -0.38 5.00 -2.05
CA VAL A 52 -1.41 5.46 -3.00
C VAL A 52 -1.50 6.98 -2.86
N ASP A 53 -1.38 7.68 -3.99
CA ASP A 53 -1.58 9.12 -4.03
C ASP A 53 -3.06 9.42 -4.21
N VAL A 54 -3.59 10.26 -3.34
CA VAL A 54 -4.96 10.76 -3.47
C VAL A 54 -4.90 12.02 -4.33
N VAL A 55 -5.58 11.98 -5.47
CA VAL A 55 -5.47 13.02 -6.49
C VAL A 55 -6.84 13.66 -6.69
N ASP A 56 -6.86 14.99 -6.81
CA ASP A 56 -8.04 15.74 -7.24
C ASP A 56 -7.70 16.56 -8.50
N ASP A 57 -8.56 17.48 -8.88
CA ASP A 57 -8.38 18.30 -10.09
C ASP A 57 -7.14 19.19 -10.02
N ASP A 58 -6.64 19.49 -8.82
CA ASP A 58 -5.48 20.35 -8.60
C ASP A 58 -4.18 19.57 -8.42
N GLY A 59 -4.24 18.25 -8.40
CA GLY A 59 -3.07 17.39 -8.25
C GLY A 59 -3.14 16.54 -6.99
N VAL A 60 -1.98 16.12 -6.49
CA VAL A 60 -1.91 15.25 -5.32
C VAL A 60 -2.22 16.03 -4.05
N VAL A 61 -3.26 15.61 -3.33
CA VAL A 61 -3.67 16.25 -2.08
C VAL A 61 -3.17 15.49 -0.85
N ALA A 62 -2.86 14.19 -1.00
CA ALA A 62 -2.34 13.38 0.09
C ALA A 62 -1.67 12.13 -0.47
N THR A 63 -0.75 11.57 0.29
CA THR A 63 -0.16 10.25 -0.02
C THR A 63 -0.39 9.35 1.17
N LEU A 64 -1.04 8.21 0.93
CA LEU A 64 -1.23 7.17 1.93
C LEU A 64 -0.14 6.14 1.74
N ARG A 65 0.58 5.82 2.80
CA ARG A 65 1.70 4.88 2.71
C ARG A 65 1.72 3.92 3.90
N VAL A 66 1.97 2.65 3.61
CA VAL A 66 2.27 1.64 4.62
C VAL A 66 3.69 1.14 4.42
N ASN A 67 4.32 0.73 5.50
CA ASN A 67 5.69 0.24 5.50
C ASN A 67 5.72 -1.17 6.12
N TYR A 68 6.39 -2.09 5.45
CA TYR A 68 6.51 -3.48 5.90
C TYR A 68 7.98 -3.87 6.00
N ASP A 69 8.43 -4.20 7.21
CA ASP A 69 9.84 -4.53 7.47
C ASP A 69 10.14 -6.04 7.44
N GLY A 70 9.14 -6.86 7.11
CA GLY A 70 9.25 -8.32 7.14
C GLY A 70 8.59 -8.94 8.36
N PHE A 71 8.28 -8.15 9.37
CA PHE A 71 7.64 -8.60 10.62
C PHE A 71 6.42 -7.77 10.97
N GLN A 72 6.51 -6.48 10.76
CA GLN A 72 5.46 -5.54 11.15
C GLN A 72 5.08 -4.63 9.99
N LEU A 73 3.80 -4.34 9.93
CA LEU A 73 3.25 -3.34 9.03
C LEU A 73 2.88 -2.12 9.86
N TYR A 74 3.31 -0.94 9.42
CA TYR A 74 2.99 0.31 10.09
C TYR A 74 2.75 1.40 9.05
N ALA A 75 1.91 2.38 9.41
CA ALA A 75 1.59 3.50 8.53
C ALA A 75 2.20 4.78 9.07
N ASP A 76 2.28 5.80 8.20
CA ASP A 76 2.69 7.13 8.58
C ASP A 76 1.73 7.68 9.64
N GLU A 77 2.27 8.14 10.76
CA GLU A 77 1.49 8.65 11.89
C GLU A 77 0.61 9.85 11.54
N ARG A 78 0.96 10.59 10.50
CA ARG A 78 0.23 11.79 10.10
C ARG A 78 -1.21 11.50 9.64
N VAL A 79 -1.46 10.29 9.18
CA VAL A 79 -2.77 9.92 8.65
C VAL A 79 -3.47 8.86 9.50
N GLY A 80 -3.02 8.70 10.74
CA GLY A 80 -3.58 7.71 11.65
C GLY A 80 -2.81 6.40 11.59
N GLY A 81 -2.23 6.02 12.70
CA GLY A 81 -1.33 4.89 12.80
C GLY A 81 -1.96 3.55 12.45
N LEU A 82 -1.15 2.68 11.94
CA LEU A 82 -1.44 1.28 11.74
C LEU A 82 -0.28 0.51 12.36
N GLY A 83 -0.57 -0.49 13.16
CA GLY A 83 0.46 -1.33 13.75
C GLY A 83 -0.02 -2.76 13.78
N VAL A 84 0.50 -3.60 12.88
CA VAL A 84 0.10 -4.99 12.76
C VAL A 84 1.35 -5.85 12.62
N SER A 85 1.39 -6.97 13.33
CA SER A 85 2.44 -7.96 13.15
C SER A 85 1.82 -9.29 12.77
N GLY A 86 2.59 -10.13 12.07
CA GLY A 86 2.11 -11.43 11.64
C GLY A 86 2.65 -11.81 10.29
N SER A 87 1.96 -12.75 9.63
CA SER A 87 2.36 -13.22 8.30
C SER A 87 2.22 -12.12 7.26
N PRO A 88 2.95 -12.23 6.13
CA PRO A 88 2.77 -11.27 5.03
C PRO A 88 1.32 -11.16 4.56
N ASP A 89 0.60 -12.28 4.52
CA ASP A 89 -0.81 -12.29 4.09
C ASP A 89 -1.71 -11.54 5.07
N ALA A 90 -1.50 -11.75 6.37
CA ALA A 90 -2.27 -11.05 7.40
C ALA A 90 -1.99 -9.55 7.38
N CYS A 91 -0.72 -9.16 7.24
CA CYS A 91 -0.34 -7.76 7.13
C CYS A 91 -0.94 -7.11 5.89
N ALA A 92 -0.95 -7.83 4.76
CA ALA A 92 -1.52 -7.31 3.52
C ALA A 92 -3.03 -7.09 3.65
N ALA A 93 -3.75 -7.99 4.31
CA ALA A 93 -5.19 -7.83 4.54
C ALA A 93 -5.48 -6.59 5.37
N GLU A 94 -4.72 -6.38 6.45
CA GLU A 94 -4.89 -5.21 7.29
C GLU A 94 -4.49 -3.92 6.57
N GLY A 95 -3.42 -3.97 5.78
CA GLY A 95 -2.99 -2.83 4.97
C GLY A 95 -4.03 -2.43 3.94
N SER A 96 -4.62 -3.41 3.27
CA SER A 96 -5.69 -3.17 2.30
C SER A 96 -6.89 -2.50 2.96
N ARG A 97 -7.31 -2.99 4.12
CA ARG A 97 -8.42 -2.40 4.86
C ARG A 97 -8.11 -0.96 5.29
N TRP A 98 -6.89 -0.71 5.75
CA TRP A 98 -6.45 0.62 6.14
C TRP A 98 -6.51 1.59 4.96
N PHE A 99 -6.01 1.19 3.79
CA PHE A 99 -6.08 2.02 2.58
C PHE A 99 -7.52 2.36 2.23
N LEU A 100 -8.41 1.36 2.22
CA LEU A 100 -9.82 1.58 1.85
C LEU A 100 -10.51 2.54 2.80
N GLU A 101 -10.29 2.39 4.10
CA GLU A 101 -10.89 3.28 5.10
C GLU A 101 -10.43 4.71 4.90
N ARG A 102 -9.13 4.91 4.65
CA ARG A 102 -8.58 6.25 4.44
C ARG A 102 -9.04 6.86 3.12
N LEU A 103 -9.09 6.07 2.07
CA LEU A 103 -9.56 6.54 0.77
C LEU A 103 -11.03 6.95 0.81
N ARG A 104 -11.85 6.24 1.58
CA ARG A 104 -13.25 6.62 1.79
C ARG A 104 -13.38 7.90 2.61
N ALA A 105 -12.49 8.10 3.58
CA ALA A 105 -12.54 9.28 4.45
C ALA A 105 -12.16 10.57 3.73
N VAL A 106 -11.38 10.48 2.66
CA VAL A 106 -10.93 11.65 1.89
C VAL A 106 -12.01 12.16 0.93
N ARG A 107 -13.01 11.35 0.67
CA ARG A 107 -14.10 11.75 -0.23
C ARG A 107 -15.20 12.54 0.54
#